data_3703d62615453df0f7f6ebfdf9725db2
#
_entry.id   3703d62615453df0f7f6ebfdf9725db2
#
_cell.length_a   1.000
_cell.length_b   1.000
_cell.length_c   1.000
_cell.angle_alpha   90.00
_cell.angle_beta   90.00
_cell.angle_gamma   90.00
#
_symmetry.space_group_name_H-M   'P 1'
#
loop_
_entity.id
_entity.type
_entity.pdbx_description
1 polymer ?
#
loop_
_entity_poly.entity_id
_entity_poly.type
_entity_poly.pdbx_seq_one_letter_code
_entity_poly.pdbx_strand_id
1 'polypeptide(L)'
;CAERFAQSFADTYGMTVTCLRFANVYGPHIDGLRKQPPFVGYMIRELYYDRTPEFHSDGNQRRDYIYVDDLIALALRVVEHPQKGFDAVNVSSNQSYSVRELYAIANRLMGKNIEAKYCPSSHYWAKYPELYGGAYGIKPEILDHEVNKFSQCDNTHAREVYGWQPQVDIETGLGRVIEAETRMLEGLEK
;
A
#
# COMPACT_ATOMS: atom_id res chain seq x y z
N CYS A 1 -10.93 16.24 -3.65
CA CYS A 1 -11.88 16.78 -4.67
C CYS A 1 -12.87 15.71 -5.15
N ALA A 2 -12.44 14.52 -5.63
CA ALA A 2 -13.34 13.50 -6.21
C ALA A 2 -14.53 13.12 -5.32
N GLU A 3 -14.30 12.87 -4.03
CA GLU A 3 -15.38 12.53 -3.08
C GLU A 3 -16.42 13.66 -2.93
N ARG A 4 -15.99 14.93 -2.96
CA ARG A 4 -16.91 16.06 -2.88
C ARG A 4 -17.77 16.18 -4.13
N PHE A 5 -17.20 15.91 -5.31
CA PHE A 5 -17.99 15.83 -6.54
C PHE A 5 -18.99 14.68 -6.46
N ALA A 6 -18.54 13.49 -6.06
CA ALA A 6 -19.40 12.32 -5.90
C ALA A 6 -20.58 12.61 -4.94
N GLN A 7 -20.30 13.23 -3.79
CA GLN A 7 -21.32 13.66 -2.85
C GLN A 7 -22.30 14.65 -3.46
N SER A 8 -21.79 15.71 -4.16
CA SER A 8 -22.64 16.68 -4.81
C SER A 8 -23.56 16.07 -5.87
N PHE A 9 -23.08 15.07 -6.63
CA PHE A 9 -23.90 14.36 -7.60
C PHE A 9 -24.95 13.48 -6.92
N ALA A 10 -24.60 12.80 -5.83
CA ALA A 10 -25.56 12.03 -5.05
C ALA A 10 -26.68 12.94 -4.53
N ASP A 11 -26.33 14.07 -3.94
CA ASP A 11 -27.29 15.03 -3.36
C ASP A 11 -28.17 15.70 -4.43
N THR A 12 -27.59 16.06 -5.59
CA THR A 12 -28.28 16.80 -6.64
C THR A 12 -29.20 15.92 -7.49
N TYR A 13 -28.73 14.72 -7.83
CA TYR A 13 -29.40 13.83 -8.79
C TYR A 13 -30.02 12.59 -8.15
N GLY A 14 -29.95 12.46 -6.83
CA GLY A 14 -30.47 11.29 -6.13
C GLY A 14 -29.70 10.00 -6.45
N MET A 15 -28.43 10.12 -6.84
CA MET A 15 -27.60 8.96 -7.16
C MET A 15 -27.15 8.22 -5.89
N THR A 16 -27.00 6.91 -6.02
CA THR A 16 -26.34 6.10 -5.01
C THR A 16 -24.86 6.00 -5.35
N VAL A 17 -23.99 6.54 -4.49
CA VAL A 17 -22.55 6.60 -4.71
C VAL A 17 -21.81 6.16 -3.45
N THR A 18 -20.95 5.15 -3.56
CA THR A 18 -20.05 4.73 -2.49
C THR A 18 -18.61 4.96 -2.89
N CYS A 19 -17.87 5.73 -2.09
CA CYS A 19 -16.45 5.96 -2.26
C CYS A 19 -15.64 4.97 -1.43
N LEU A 20 -14.82 4.14 -2.08
CA LEU A 20 -13.91 3.22 -1.42
C LEU A 20 -12.55 3.90 -1.18
N ARG A 21 -12.18 4.10 0.06
CA ARG A 21 -10.90 4.69 0.49
C ARG A 21 -9.90 3.59 0.81
N PHE A 22 -9.00 3.32 -0.11
CA PHE A 22 -8.06 2.21 0.04
C PHE A 22 -6.89 2.56 0.95
N ALA A 23 -6.53 1.63 1.85
CA ALA A 23 -5.19 1.52 2.41
C ALA A 23 -4.18 1.10 1.33
N ASN A 24 -2.96 0.68 1.68
CA ASN A 24 -2.01 0.20 0.68
C ASN A 24 -2.42 -1.18 0.18
N VAL A 25 -2.98 -1.24 -1.02
CA VAL A 25 -3.40 -2.49 -1.66
C VAL A 25 -2.17 -3.26 -2.11
N TYR A 26 -2.13 -4.56 -1.79
CA TYR A 26 -1.11 -5.48 -2.28
C TYR A 26 -1.73 -6.82 -2.70
N GLY A 27 -1.04 -7.53 -3.57
CA GLY A 27 -1.51 -8.81 -4.11
C GLY A 27 -0.60 -9.31 -5.23
N PRO A 28 -0.86 -10.48 -5.82
CA PRO A 28 -0.14 -11.00 -6.99
C PRO A 28 -0.11 -9.98 -8.14
N HIS A 29 0.94 -10.05 -8.96
CA HIS A 29 1.16 -9.13 -10.09
C HIS A 29 1.36 -7.66 -9.66
N ILE A 30 2.06 -7.45 -8.56
CA ILE A 30 2.31 -6.12 -8.00
C ILE A 30 3.29 -5.26 -8.82
N ASP A 31 3.72 -5.74 -10.00
CA ASP A 31 4.62 -5.05 -10.92
C ASP A 31 5.97 -4.67 -10.29
N GLY A 32 6.64 -5.66 -9.71
CA GLY A 32 7.97 -5.51 -9.14
C GLY A 32 9.08 -5.14 -10.14
N LEU A 33 8.82 -5.30 -11.45
CA LEU A 33 9.80 -5.08 -12.52
C LEU A 33 9.89 -3.64 -13.02
N ARG A 34 8.89 -2.81 -12.76
CA ARG A 34 8.93 -1.43 -13.22
C ARG A 34 10.09 -0.64 -12.57
N LYS A 35 10.49 0.46 -13.20
CA LYS A 35 11.61 1.30 -12.74
C LYS A 35 11.44 1.79 -11.28
N GLN A 36 10.20 2.07 -10.88
CA GLN A 36 9.82 2.43 -9.51
C GLN A 36 8.69 1.52 -9.05
N PRO A 37 9.01 0.30 -8.60
CA PRO A 37 8.00 -0.65 -8.18
C PRO A 37 7.36 -0.23 -6.85
N PRO A 38 6.14 -0.70 -6.55
CA PRO A 38 5.60 -0.63 -5.21
C PRO A 38 6.53 -1.30 -4.20
N PHE A 39 6.48 -0.84 -2.94
CA PHE A 39 7.38 -1.31 -1.89
C PHE A 39 7.45 -2.84 -1.77
N VAL A 40 6.30 -3.52 -1.77
CA VAL A 40 6.24 -4.99 -1.66
C VAL A 40 6.94 -5.66 -2.85
N GLY A 41 6.67 -5.21 -4.07
CA GLY A 41 7.35 -5.73 -5.27
C GLY A 41 8.86 -5.47 -5.27
N TYR A 42 9.28 -4.27 -4.80
CA TYR A 42 10.68 -3.94 -4.67
C TYR A 42 11.42 -4.89 -3.73
N MET A 43 10.92 -5.09 -2.50
CA MET A 43 11.60 -5.94 -1.53
C MET A 43 11.68 -7.41 -1.98
N ILE A 44 10.63 -7.93 -2.61
CA ILE A 44 10.61 -9.31 -3.13
C ILE A 44 11.63 -9.46 -4.26
N ARG A 45 11.68 -8.51 -5.20
CA ARG A 45 12.66 -8.54 -6.29
C ARG A 45 14.10 -8.51 -5.79
N GLU A 46 14.42 -7.63 -4.84
CA GLU A 46 15.78 -7.55 -4.29
C GLU A 46 16.16 -8.84 -3.55
N LEU A 47 15.23 -9.42 -2.77
CA LEU A 47 15.42 -10.71 -2.11
C LEU A 47 15.60 -11.88 -3.09
N TYR A 48 14.84 -11.88 -4.20
CA TYR A 48 14.95 -12.91 -5.24
C TYR A 48 16.35 -12.93 -5.86
N TYR A 49 16.91 -11.77 -6.17
CA TYR A 49 18.25 -11.65 -6.75
C TYR A 49 19.38 -11.60 -5.72
N ASP A 50 19.14 -11.95 -4.47
CA ASP A 50 20.13 -11.91 -3.37
C ASP A 50 20.82 -10.53 -3.23
N ARG A 51 20.07 -9.45 -3.46
CA ARG A 51 20.54 -8.08 -3.34
C ARG A 51 20.17 -7.48 -2.00
N THR A 52 21.03 -6.63 -1.46
CA THR A 52 20.73 -5.83 -0.27
C THR A 52 19.81 -4.67 -0.66
N PRO A 53 18.54 -4.65 -0.20
CA PRO A 53 17.66 -3.52 -0.49
C PRO A 53 18.06 -2.28 0.31
N GLU A 54 17.77 -1.11 -0.26
CA GLU A 54 17.90 0.19 0.39
C GLU A 54 16.51 0.75 0.71
N PHE A 55 16.27 1.05 1.99
CA PHE A 55 15.03 1.65 2.45
C PHE A 55 15.26 3.07 2.97
N HIS A 56 14.27 3.93 2.74
CA HIS A 56 14.33 5.31 3.20
C HIS A 56 14.01 5.42 4.69
N SER A 57 14.66 6.38 5.36
CA SER A 57 14.57 6.59 6.79
C SER A 57 15.08 5.40 7.60
N ASP A 58 14.63 5.24 8.83
CA ASP A 58 15.02 4.16 9.73
C ASP A 58 14.18 2.87 9.58
N GLY A 59 13.19 2.88 8.69
CA GLY A 59 12.30 1.75 8.45
C GLY A 59 11.17 1.57 9.47
N ASN A 60 11.00 2.51 10.42
CA ASN A 60 9.94 2.46 11.42
C ASN A 60 8.61 3.09 10.95
N GLN A 61 8.61 3.80 9.81
CA GLN A 61 7.39 4.31 9.18
C GLN A 61 6.40 3.17 8.95
N ARG A 62 5.13 3.41 9.30
CA ARG A 62 4.11 2.37 9.28
C ARG A 62 2.99 2.69 8.29
N ARG A 63 2.48 1.66 7.65
CA ARG A 63 1.34 1.75 6.73
C ARG A 63 0.39 0.58 6.97
N ASP A 64 -0.89 0.84 6.74
CA ASP A 64 -1.92 -0.18 6.66
C ASP A 64 -1.88 -0.83 5.29
N TYR A 65 -1.93 -2.15 5.24
CA TYR A 65 -1.91 -2.94 4.02
C TYR A 65 -3.16 -3.82 3.94
N ILE A 66 -3.82 -3.79 2.80
CA ILE A 66 -5.01 -4.60 2.52
C ILE A 66 -4.76 -5.53 1.33
N TYR A 67 -5.06 -6.81 1.49
CA TYR A 67 -4.92 -7.78 0.42
C TYR A 67 -6.02 -7.59 -0.63
N VAL A 68 -5.66 -7.76 -1.90
CA VAL A 68 -6.56 -7.45 -3.04
C VAL A 68 -7.87 -8.22 -3.00
N ASP A 69 -7.88 -9.48 -2.58
CA ASP A 69 -9.12 -10.27 -2.50
C ASP A 69 -10.08 -9.72 -1.45
N ASP A 70 -9.58 -9.23 -0.33
CA ASP A 70 -10.40 -8.59 0.70
C ASP A 70 -11.03 -7.28 0.20
N LEU A 71 -10.26 -6.50 -0.59
CA LEU A 71 -10.78 -5.31 -1.25
C LEU A 71 -11.92 -5.69 -2.21
N ILE A 72 -11.70 -6.70 -3.06
CA ILE A 72 -12.72 -7.18 -4.01
C ILE A 72 -13.96 -7.66 -3.27
N ALA A 73 -13.79 -8.40 -2.18
CA ALA A 73 -14.90 -8.87 -1.36
C ALA A 73 -15.75 -7.71 -0.79
N LEU A 74 -15.12 -6.63 -0.32
CA LEU A 74 -15.87 -5.44 0.11
C LEU A 74 -16.56 -4.75 -1.06
N ALA A 75 -15.88 -4.58 -2.18
CA ALA A 75 -16.46 -3.94 -3.37
C ALA A 75 -17.72 -4.68 -3.85
N LEU A 76 -17.71 -6.01 -3.87
CA LEU A 76 -18.88 -6.82 -4.21
C LEU A 76 -20.02 -6.61 -3.20
N ARG A 77 -19.75 -6.59 -1.89
CA ARG A 77 -20.77 -6.32 -0.86
C ARG A 77 -21.40 -4.94 -1.01
N VAL A 78 -20.59 -3.92 -1.37
CA VAL A 78 -21.08 -2.57 -1.64
C VAL A 78 -22.06 -2.56 -2.82
N VAL A 79 -21.76 -3.32 -3.88
CA VAL A 79 -22.66 -3.46 -5.05
C VAL A 79 -23.94 -4.22 -4.71
N GLU A 80 -23.84 -5.27 -3.89
CA GLU A 80 -24.98 -6.08 -3.47
C GLU A 80 -25.89 -5.35 -2.47
N HIS A 81 -25.32 -4.49 -1.62
CA HIS A 81 -26.03 -3.79 -0.54
C HIS A 81 -25.76 -2.28 -0.57
N PRO A 82 -26.11 -1.58 -1.66
CA PRO A 82 -25.79 -0.16 -1.82
C PRO A 82 -26.50 0.71 -0.77
N GLN A 83 -25.76 1.65 -0.18
CA GLN A 83 -26.34 2.64 0.73
C GLN A 83 -26.89 3.82 -0.07
N LYS A 84 -28.13 4.23 0.19
CA LYS A 84 -28.76 5.35 -0.52
C LYS A 84 -27.99 6.66 -0.31
N GLY A 85 -27.86 7.44 -1.38
CA GLY A 85 -27.14 8.70 -1.36
C GLY A 85 -25.63 8.51 -1.41
N PHE A 86 -24.89 9.30 -0.65
CA PHE A 86 -23.45 9.25 -0.60
C PHE A 86 -22.96 8.46 0.61
N ASP A 87 -22.08 7.52 0.39
CA ASP A 87 -21.35 6.81 1.44
C ASP A 87 -19.84 6.79 1.15
N ALA A 88 -19.02 6.70 2.20
CA ALA A 88 -17.56 6.59 2.08
C ALA A 88 -17.04 5.56 3.09
N VAL A 89 -16.39 4.52 2.60
CA VAL A 89 -15.94 3.39 3.40
C VAL A 89 -14.44 3.15 3.24
N ASN A 90 -13.74 2.97 4.37
CA ASN A 90 -12.34 2.62 4.38
C ASN A 90 -12.15 1.13 4.08
N VAL A 91 -11.31 0.84 3.10
CA VAL A 91 -10.88 -0.53 2.74
C VAL A 91 -9.51 -0.76 3.36
N SER A 92 -9.48 -1.38 4.53
CA SER A 92 -8.33 -1.39 5.41
C SER A 92 -8.30 -2.68 6.23
N SER A 93 -7.09 -3.15 6.54
CA SER A 93 -6.92 -4.26 7.49
C SER A 93 -7.11 -3.82 8.94
N ASN A 94 -7.13 -2.51 9.20
CA ASN A 94 -7.07 -1.92 10.53
C ASN A 94 -5.80 -2.34 11.32
N GLN A 95 -4.75 -2.71 10.59
CA GLN A 95 -3.44 -3.05 11.14
C GLN A 95 -2.35 -2.35 10.33
N SER A 96 -1.36 -1.83 11.02
CA SER A 96 -0.23 -1.19 10.36
C SER A 96 1.05 -1.97 10.59
N TYR A 97 1.89 -2.01 9.57
CA TYR A 97 3.20 -2.66 9.58
C TYR A 97 4.29 -1.67 9.22
N SER A 98 5.41 -1.75 9.91
CA SER A 98 6.60 -1.00 9.54
C SER A 98 7.31 -1.64 8.34
N VAL A 99 8.16 -0.86 7.68
CA VAL A 99 9.05 -1.37 6.62
C VAL A 99 9.91 -2.51 7.15
N ARG A 100 10.42 -2.38 8.39
CA ARG A 100 11.24 -3.43 9.05
C ARG A 100 10.45 -4.72 9.26
N GLU A 101 9.23 -4.62 9.77
CA GLU A 101 8.38 -5.80 10.01
C GLU A 101 8.05 -6.52 8.71
N LEU A 102 7.60 -5.78 7.68
CA LEU A 102 7.29 -6.39 6.38
C LEU A 102 8.50 -7.04 5.73
N TYR A 103 9.65 -6.36 5.80
CA TYR A 103 10.88 -6.92 5.25
C TYR A 103 11.33 -8.18 6.00
N ALA A 104 11.25 -8.18 7.33
CA ALA A 104 11.59 -9.36 8.14
C ALA A 104 10.69 -10.56 7.80
N ILE A 105 9.38 -10.32 7.60
CA ILE A 105 8.43 -11.36 7.18
C ILE A 105 8.80 -11.90 5.80
N ALA A 106 9.01 -11.03 4.81
CA ALA A 106 9.37 -11.44 3.45
C ALA A 106 10.71 -12.19 3.41
N ASN A 107 11.73 -11.69 4.11
CA ASN A 107 13.06 -12.31 4.21
C ASN A 107 12.96 -13.75 4.76
N ARG A 108 12.17 -13.92 5.83
CA ARG A 108 11.89 -15.23 6.42
C ARG A 108 11.12 -16.18 5.49
N LEU A 109 10.04 -15.67 4.86
CA LEU A 109 9.20 -16.46 3.95
C LEU A 109 9.97 -16.93 2.71
N MET A 110 10.92 -16.13 2.24
CA MET A 110 11.80 -16.50 1.12
C MET A 110 13.03 -17.34 1.54
N GLY A 111 13.17 -17.67 2.82
CA GLY A 111 14.32 -18.43 3.34
C GLY A 111 15.65 -17.66 3.22
N LYS A 112 15.59 -16.34 3.19
CA LYS A 112 16.76 -15.47 3.07
C LYS A 112 17.19 -14.92 4.43
N ASN A 113 18.43 -14.45 4.50
CA ASN A 113 19.00 -13.76 5.66
C ASN A 113 19.82 -12.55 5.18
N ILE A 114 19.18 -11.64 4.48
CA ILE A 114 19.83 -10.47 3.89
C ILE A 114 19.48 -9.26 4.75
N GLU A 115 20.49 -8.53 5.22
CA GLU A 115 20.29 -7.29 5.94
C GLU A 115 19.96 -6.15 4.97
N ALA A 116 18.94 -5.35 5.31
CA ALA A 116 18.60 -4.16 4.55
C ALA A 116 19.49 -2.98 4.96
N LYS A 117 19.77 -2.08 4.01
CA LYS A 117 20.37 -0.77 4.28
C LYS A 117 19.28 0.27 4.50
N TYR A 118 19.59 1.24 5.36
CA TYR A 118 18.71 2.37 5.64
C TYR A 118 19.43 3.66 5.28
N CYS A 119 18.79 4.54 4.54
CA CYS A 119 19.35 5.79 4.08
C CYS A 119 18.45 6.97 4.51
N PRO A 120 18.99 8.21 4.58
CA PRO A 120 18.16 9.38 4.93
C PRO A 120 16.94 9.50 4.03
N SER A 121 15.83 10.02 4.58
CA SER A 121 14.56 10.25 3.86
C SER A 121 14.74 11.07 2.58
N SER A 122 15.70 11.98 2.58
CA SER A 122 16.05 12.83 1.44
C SER A 122 16.92 12.18 0.37
N HIS A 123 17.46 10.96 0.61
CA HIS A 123 18.47 10.34 -0.26
C HIS A 123 18.09 10.28 -1.74
N TYR A 124 16.88 9.84 -2.04
CA TYR A 124 16.40 9.77 -3.42
C TYR A 124 16.23 11.17 -4.03
N TRP A 125 15.66 12.10 -3.26
CA TRP A 125 15.31 13.44 -3.72
C TRP A 125 16.50 14.38 -3.81
N ALA A 126 17.61 14.09 -3.10
CA ALA A 126 18.85 14.86 -3.18
C ALA A 126 19.44 14.93 -4.60
N LYS A 127 19.02 14.02 -5.48
CA LYS A 127 19.41 14.01 -6.92
C LYS A 127 18.73 15.12 -7.74
N TYR A 128 17.71 15.77 -7.18
CA TYR A 128 16.86 16.74 -7.85
C TYR A 128 16.84 18.06 -7.06
N PRO A 129 17.97 18.78 -6.96
CA PRO A 129 18.08 20.00 -6.15
C PRO A 129 17.11 21.10 -6.59
N GLU A 130 16.68 21.10 -7.85
CA GLU A 130 15.68 22.03 -8.40
C GLU A 130 14.33 21.92 -7.72
N LEU A 131 13.99 20.79 -7.10
CA LEU A 131 12.73 20.60 -6.36
C LEU A 131 12.68 21.39 -5.05
N TYR A 132 13.84 21.79 -4.52
CA TYR A 132 13.95 22.53 -3.27
C TYR A 132 14.06 24.04 -3.47
N GLY A 133 14.21 24.47 -4.73
CA GLY A 133 14.37 25.88 -5.09
C GLY A 133 13.08 26.57 -5.48
N GLY A 134 13.11 27.92 -5.54
CA GLY A 134 11.99 28.74 -6.00
C GLY A 134 10.91 28.98 -4.95
N ALA A 135 9.84 29.67 -5.36
CA ALA A 135 8.77 30.10 -4.47
C ALA A 135 7.90 28.95 -3.90
N TYR A 136 7.94 27.79 -4.55
CA TYR A 136 7.14 26.60 -4.21
C TYR A 136 8.03 25.37 -4.00
N GLY A 137 9.31 25.58 -3.63
CA GLY A 137 10.23 24.49 -3.36
C GLY A 137 9.74 23.55 -2.25
N ILE A 138 10.04 22.27 -2.40
CA ILE A 138 9.74 21.25 -1.37
C ILE A 138 10.59 21.56 -0.14
N LYS A 139 9.97 21.66 1.00
CA LYS A 139 10.66 21.81 2.28
C LYS A 139 11.13 20.45 2.77
N PRO A 140 12.42 20.29 3.13
CA PRO A 140 12.96 19.01 3.61
C PRO A 140 12.14 18.41 4.78
N GLU A 141 11.62 19.25 5.66
CA GLU A 141 10.83 18.83 6.82
C GLU A 141 9.50 18.17 6.40
N ILE A 142 8.87 18.67 5.31
CA ILE A 142 7.63 18.08 4.76
C ILE A 142 7.95 16.70 4.18
N LEU A 143 9.05 16.56 3.45
CA LEU A 143 9.48 15.29 2.90
C LEU A 143 9.78 14.27 4.00
N ASP A 144 10.50 14.67 5.02
CA ASP A 144 10.82 13.82 6.17
C ASP A 144 9.54 13.36 6.89
N HIS A 145 8.60 14.28 7.12
CA HIS A 145 7.30 13.96 7.72
C HIS A 145 6.49 12.97 6.87
N GLU A 146 6.46 13.14 5.53
CA GLU A 146 5.74 12.23 4.63
C GLU A 146 6.36 10.83 4.58
N VAL A 147 7.70 10.74 4.59
CA VAL A 147 8.38 9.44 4.62
C VAL A 147 8.13 8.72 5.94
N ASN A 148 8.20 9.44 7.07
CA ASN A 148 8.12 8.86 8.41
C ASN A 148 6.69 8.74 8.95
N LYS A 149 5.67 9.09 8.17
CA LYS A 149 4.30 9.08 8.68
C LYS A 149 3.84 7.67 9.09
N PHE A 150 2.99 7.65 10.08
CA PHE A 150 2.19 6.51 10.48
C PHE A 150 0.79 6.64 9.84
N SER A 151 0.32 5.56 9.20
CA SER A 151 -1.05 5.52 8.68
C SER A 151 -1.70 4.17 8.97
N GLN A 152 -2.89 4.25 9.54
CA GLN A 152 -3.79 3.13 9.80
C GLN A 152 -5.21 3.65 9.65
N CYS A 153 -6.06 2.91 8.97
CA CYS A 153 -7.44 3.30 8.74
C CYS A 153 -8.38 2.45 9.61
N ASP A 154 -9.38 3.09 10.19
CA ASP A 154 -10.46 2.39 10.88
C ASP A 154 -11.44 1.81 9.85
N ASN A 155 -11.74 0.51 9.96
CA ASN A 155 -12.68 -0.22 9.09
C ASN A 155 -14.03 -0.53 9.79
N THR A 156 -14.33 0.11 10.92
CA THR A 156 -15.56 -0.12 11.69
C THR A 156 -16.79 0.07 10.83
N HIS A 157 -16.85 1.12 10.00
CA HIS A 157 -17.97 1.37 9.11
C HIS A 157 -18.19 0.23 8.09
N ALA A 158 -17.12 -0.31 7.51
CA ALA A 158 -17.19 -1.44 6.60
C ALA A 158 -17.77 -2.70 7.29
N ARG A 159 -17.40 -2.92 8.54
CA ARG A 159 -17.88 -4.04 9.33
C ARG A 159 -19.36 -3.87 9.70
N GLU A 160 -19.76 -2.71 10.17
CA GLU A 160 -21.11 -2.46 10.69
C GLU A 160 -22.15 -2.35 9.57
N VAL A 161 -21.82 -1.69 8.46
CA VAL A 161 -22.77 -1.43 7.37
C VAL A 161 -22.77 -2.54 6.34
N TYR A 162 -21.61 -3.10 6.00
CA TYR A 162 -21.49 -4.13 4.95
C TYR A 162 -21.22 -5.54 5.49
N GLY A 163 -21.12 -5.71 6.81
CA GLY A 163 -20.81 -7.01 7.42
C GLY A 163 -19.46 -7.57 6.96
N TRP A 164 -18.54 -6.70 6.59
CA TRP A 164 -17.25 -7.08 6.02
C TRP A 164 -16.10 -6.90 7.02
N GLN A 165 -15.16 -7.82 6.97
CA GLN A 165 -13.86 -7.71 7.62
C GLN A 165 -12.81 -8.43 6.79
N PRO A 166 -11.53 -7.97 6.81
CA PRO A 166 -10.44 -8.62 6.10
C PRO A 166 -10.23 -10.04 6.61
N GLN A 167 -9.94 -10.96 5.70
CA GLN A 167 -9.74 -12.39 5.98
C GLN A 167 -8.30 -12.83 5.79
N VAL A 168 -7.51 -12.08 5.02
CA VAL A 168 -6.13 -12.43 4.67
C VAL A 168 -5.17 -11.67 5.58
N ASP A 169 -4.48 -12.40 6.46
CA ASP A 169 -3.39 -11.83 7.25
C ASP A 169 -2.17 -11.49 6.39
N ILE A 170 -1.27 -10.66 6.94
CA ILE A 170 -0.12 -10.15 6.18
C ILE A 170 0.85 -11.26 5.76
N GLU A 171 1.06 -12.29 6.56
CA GLU A 171 1.99 -13.37 6.22
C GLU A 171 1.42 -14.23 5.10
N THR A 172 0.16 -14.61 5.19
CA THR A 172 -0.56 -15.36 4.15
C THR A 172 -0.56 -14.57 2.84
N GLY A 173 -0.89 -13.28 2.89
CA GLY A 173 -0.92 -12.41 1.71
C GLY A 173 0.46 -12.25 1.08
N LEU A 174 1.50 -11.97 1.87
CA LEU A 174 2.87 -11.87 1.37
C LEU A 174 3.35 -13.19 0.76
N GLY A 175 3.03 -14.33 1.38
CA GLY A 175 3.38 -15.64 0.84
C GLY A 175 2.82 -15.84 -0.58
N ARG A 176 1.54 -15.49 -0.82
CA ARG A 176 0.92 -15.56 -2.15
C ARG A 176 1.58 -14.63 -3.16
N VAL A 177 1.94 -13.41 -2.74
CA VAL A 177 2.64 -12.46 -3.61
C VAL A 177 4.04 -12.95 -3.95
N ILE A 178 4.80 -13.44 -2.97
CA ILE A 178 6.14 -14.01 -3.19
C ILE A 178 6.09 -15.16 -4.20
N GLU A 179 5.15 -16.07 -4.04
CA GLU A 179 4.99 -17.20 -4.97
C GLU A 179 4.71 -16.72 -6.40
N ALA A 180 3.80 -15.76 -6.59
CA ALA A 180 3.44 -15.23 -7.89
C ALA A 180 4.59 -14.45 -8.54
N GLU A 181 5.25 -13.56 -7.80
CA GLU A 181 6.37 -12.76 -8.30
C GLU A 181 7.59 -13.63 -8.61
N THR A 182 7.90 -14.64 -7.78
CA THR A 182 8.99 -15.58 -8.03
C THR A 182 8.78 -16.35 -9.34
N ARG A 183 7.57 -16.89 -9.56
CA ARG A 183 7.24 -17.56 -10.82
C ARG A 183 7.39 -16.66 -12.04
N MET A 184 6.99 -15.39 -11.91
CA MET A 184 7.12 -14.41 -12.98
C MET A 184 8.61 -14.15 -13.30
N LEU A 185 9.44 -13.92 -12.27
CA LEU A 185 10.88 -13.68 -12.42
C LEU A 185 11.60 -14.89 -13.04
N GLU A 186 11.31 -16.11 -12.60
CA GLU A 186 11.83 -17.35 -13.20
C GLU A 186 11.44 -17.51 -14.68
N GLY A 187 10.26 -17.03 -15.05
CA GLY A 187 9.78 -17.05 -16.46
C GLY A 187 10.53 -16.08 -17.37
N LEU A 188 11.16 -15.05 -16.83
CA LEU A 188 11.94 -14.06 -17.59
C LEU A 188 13.40 -14.48 -17.79
N GLU A 189 13.91 -15.42 -17.02
CA GLU A 189 15.29 -15.94 -17.13
C GLU A 189 15.42 -17.09 -18.12
N LYS A 190 14.30 -17.55 -18.70
CA LYS A 190 14.23 -18.59 -19.75
C LYS A 190 14.12 -17.99 -21.15
#